data_2c45778a6f384b959e684671040cfb0e
#
_entry.id   2c45778a6f384b959e684671040cfb0e
#
_cell.length_a   1.000
_cell.length_b   1.000
_cell.length_c   1.000
_cell.angle_alpha   90.00
_cell.angle_beta   90.00
_cell.angle_gamma   90.00
#
_symmetry.space_group_name_H-M   'P 1'
#
loop_
_entity.id
_entity.type
_entity.pdbx_description
1 polymer ?
#
loop_
_entity_poly.entity_id
_entity_poly.type
_entity_poly.pdbx_seq_one_letter_code
_entity_poly.pdbx_strand_id
1 'polypeptide(L)'
;MVFDIFLYMNKVKPKVIGQGTYGCVHYPPLLCNGSKERDLDQISKLMETSEANSEMKEYALVSNVDRNKDFYLGQPSLCKVGNQKSNVRSIRSCNMSGAVFENYDDYMLMLMKNGGDSLKIFSEKKAT
;
A
#
# COMPACT_ATOMS: atom_id res chain seq x y z
N MET A 1 -1.63 29.22 2.90
CA MET A 1 -2.99 29.17 3.44
C MET A 1 -3.48 27.76 3.51
N VAL A 2 -4.34 27.46 4.49
CA VAL A 2 -4.80 26.09 4.75
C VAL A 2 -5.44 25.46 3.51
N PHE A 3 -6.25 26.23 2.78
CA PHE A 3 -6.92 25.75 1.57
C PHE A 3 -5.93 25.29 0.49
N ASP A 4 -4.88 26.06 0.27
CA ASP A 4 -3.86 25.74 -0.73
C ASP A 4 -3.06 24.50 -0.35
N ILE A 5 -2.77 24.34 0.94
CA ILE A 5 -2.09 23.15 1.45
C ILE A 5 -2.93 21.91 1.20
N PHE A 6 -4.24 21.98 1.46
CA PHE A 6 -5.16 20.87 1.22
C PHE A 6 -5.18 20.46 -0.25
N LEU A 7 -5.29 21.44 -1.17
CA LEU A 7 -5.24 21.17 -2.60
C LEU A 7 -3.91 20.57 -3.03
N TYR A 8 -2.81 21.07 -2.48
CA TYR A 8 -1.48 20.53 -2.76
C TYR A 8 -1.39 19.05 -2.35
N MET A 9 -1.84 18.72 -1.15
CA MET A 9 -1.79 17.35 -0.63
C MET A 9 -2.61 16.39 -1.49
N ASN A 10 -3.77 16.84 -2.00
CA ASN A 10 -4.59 16.02 -2.89
C ASN A 10 -3.97 15.85 -4.28
N LYS A 11 -3.06 16.74 -4.68
CA LYS A 11 -2.36 16.67 -5.95
C LYS A 11 -1.04 15.90 -5.89
N VAL A 12 -0.57 15.56 -4.70
CA VAL A 12 0.66 14.78 -4.56
C VAL A 12 0.45 13.40 -5.16
N LYS A 13 1.30 13.07 -6.12
CA LYS A 13 1.19 11.81 -6.85
C LYS A 13 1.87 10.68 -6.08
N PRO A 14 1.25 9.49 -6.00
CA PRO A 14 1.91 8.33 -5.43
C PRO A 14 3.22 8.01 -6.16
N LYS A 15 4.24 7.65 -5.41
CA LYS A 15 5.52 7.22 -5.94
C LYS A 15 5.87 5.85 -5.37
N VAL A 16 6.53 5.03 -6.18
CA VAL A 16 7.04 3.74 -5.73
C VAL A 16 8.18 4.01 -4.73
N ILE A 17 7.99 3.57 -3.50
CA ILE A 17 9.01 3.68 -2.45
C ILE A 17 9.66 2.33 -2.13
N GLY A 18 9.13 1.25 -2.68
CA GLY A 18 9.69 -0.09 -2.55
C GLY A 18 9.04 -1.00 -3.55
N GLN A 19 9.78 -1.97 -4.05
CA GLN A 19 9.23 -2.98 -4.95
C GLN A 19 10.03 -4.26 -4.85
N GLY A 20 9.35 -5.37 -5.11
CA GLY A 20 9.92 -6.70 -5.05
C GLY A 20 9.13 -7.64 -5.93
N THR A 21 9.37 -8.95 -5.75
CA THR A 21 8.73 -9.99 -6.56
C THR A 21 7.21 -10.00 -6.43
N TYR A 22 6.69 -9.64 -5.27
CA TYR A 22 5.27 -9.80 -4.94
C TYR A 22 4.49 -8.50 -4.89
N GLY A 23 5.09 -7.36 -5.11
CA GLY A 23 4.34 -6.12 -5.08
C GLY A 23 5.15 -4.86 -5.13
N CYS A 24 4.43 -3.75 -5.24
CA CYS A 24 5.00 -2.41 -5.23
C CYS A 24 4.35 -1.61 -4.12
N VAL A 25 5.18 -0.94 -3.32
CA VAL A 25 4.72 -0.06 -2.25
C VAL A 25 4.74 1.37 -2.75
N HIS A 26 3.65 2.09 -2.53
CA HIS A 26 3.49 3.49 -2.95
C HIS A 26 3.25 4.39 -1.74
N TYR A 27 3.84 5.56 -1.77
CA TYR A 27 3.50 6.66 -0.87
C TYR A 27 3.49 7.97 -1.66
N PRO A 28 2.48 8.83 -1.54
CA PRO A 28 1.17 8.56 -0.89
C PRO A 28 0.50 7.32 -1.46
N PRO A 29 -0.47 6.72 -0.73
CA PRO A 29 -1.06 5.47 -1.17
C PRO A 29 -1.86 5.62 -2.46
N LEU A 30 -1.91 4.55 -3.25
CA LEU A 30 -2.85 4.45 -4.36
C LEU A 30 -4.29 4.45 -3.81
N LEU A 31 -5.23 4.84 -4.66
CA LEU A 31 -6.63 4.94 -4.28
C LEU A 31 -7.36 3.62 -4.48
N CYS A 32 -8.22 3.28 -3.54
CA CYS A 32 -9.19 2.19 -3.71
C CYS A 32 -10.20 2.54 -4.79
N ASN A 33 -10.85 1.53 -5.35
CA ASN A 33 -11.92 1.72 -6.31
C ASN A 33 -13.02 2.60 -5.71
N GLY A 34 -13.39 3.65 -6.42
CA GLY A 34 -14.42 4.60 -5.98
C GLY A 34 -13.96 5.63 -4.95
N SER A 35 -12.73 5.56 -4.48
CA SER A 35 -12.20 6.51 -3.51
C SER A 35 -11.66 7.76 -4.22
N LYS A 36 -11.80 8.92 -3.57
CA LYS A 36 -11.31 10.19 -4.08
C LYS A 36 -10.22 10.82 -3.21
N GLU A 37 -10.08 10.37 -1.98
CA GLU A 37 -9.18 10.94 -1.01
C GLU A 37 -8.18 9.91 -0.50
N ARG A 38 -6.98 10.38 -0.21
CA ARG A 38 -5.91 9.57 0.36
C ARG A 38 -5.75 9.85 1.83
N ASP A 39 -5.48 8.80 2.61
CA ASP A 39 -5.03 8.94 3.98
C ASP A 39 -3.48 9.01 3.95
N LEU A 40 -2.93 10.18 4.25
CA LEU A 40 -1.49 10.39 4.19
C LEU A 40 -0.72 9.73 5.33
N ASP A 41 -1.42 9.12 6.29
CA ASP A 41 -0.79 8.26 7.30
C ASP A 41 -0.61 6.82 6.81
N GLN A 42 -1.03 6.53 5.58
CA GLN A 42 -0.99 5.19 5.03
C GLN A 42 -0.02 5.09 3.86
N ILE A 43 0.45 3.87 3.63
CA ILE A 43 1.08 3.43 2.39
C ILE A 43 0.20 2.36 1.77
N SER A 44 0.37 2.13 0.48
CA SER A 44 -0.34 1.04 -0.20
C SER A 44 0.65 0.07 -0.80
N LYS A 45 0.32 -1.23 -0.73
CA LYS A 45 1.07 -2.28 -1.41
C LYS A 45 0.18 -2.89 -2.48
N LEU A 46 0.59 -2.75 -3.74
CA LEU A 46 -0.11 -3.32 -4.89
C LEU A 46 0.40 -4.74 -5.10
N MET A 47 -0.50 -5.71 -5.08
CA MET A 47 -0.12 -7.12 -5.15
C MET A 47 -1.27 -7.98 -5.66
N GLU A 48 -0.95 -9.19 -6.10
CA GLU A 48 -1.99 -10.13 -6.50
C GLU A 48 -2.88 -10.48 -5.31
N THR A 49 -4.15 -10.74 -5.60
CA THR A 49 -5.15 -11.05 -4.57
C THR A 49 -4.73 -12.24 -3.70
N SER A 50 -4.17 -13.29 -4.29
CA SER A 50 -3.71 -14.46 -3.55
C SER A 50 -2.60 -14.11 -2.56
N GLU A 51 -1.65 -13.30 -3.00
CA GLU A 51 -0.55 -12.85 -2.14
C GLU A 51 -1.06 -11.93 -1.03
N ALA A 52 -2.00 -11.04 -1.35
CA ALA A 52 -2.61 -10.15 -0.37
C ALA A 52 -3.32 -10.95 0.73
N ASN A 53 -4.06 -11.98 0.36
CA ASN A 53 -4.74 -12.83 1.32
C ASN A 53 -3.76 -13.59 2.21
N SER A 54 -2.65 -14.05 1.63
CA SER A 54 -1.59 -14.73 2.41
C SER A 54 -0.94 -13.79 3.41
N GLU A 55 -0.64 -12.57 3.01
CA GLU A 55 -0.06 -11.58 3.93
C GLU A 55 -1.04 -11.19 5.04
N MET A 56 -2.33 -11.08 4.73
CA MET A 56 -3.33 -10.79 5.75
C MET A 56 -3.36 -11.86 6.84
N LYS A 57 -3.21 -13.12 6.46
CA LYS A 57 -3.11 -14.22 7.42
C LYS A 57 -1.87 -14.10 8.30
N GLU A 58 -0.74 -13.73 7.72
CA GLU A 58 0.49 -13.50 8.46
C GLU A 58 0.33 -12.37 9.47
N TYR A 59 -0.31 -11.27 9.09
CA TYR A 59 -0.57 -10.16 9.99
C TYR A 59 -1.48 -10.57 11.15
N ALA A 60 -2.47 -11.40 10.88
CA ALA A 60 -3.34 -11.92 11.94
C ALA A 60 -2.55 -12.75 12.96
N LEU A 61 -1.60 -13.57 12.50
CA LEU A 61 -0.73 -14.33 13.40
C LEU A 61 0.18 -13.42 14.24
N VAL A 62 0.75 -12.41 13.62
CA VAL A 62 1.60 -11.43 14.32
C VAL A 62 0.80 -10.69 15.39
N SER A 63 -0.44 -10.31 15.11
CA SER A 63 -1.27 -9.59 16.09
C SER A 63 -1.57 -10.44 17.33
N ASN A 64 -1.64 -11.76 17.18
CA ASN A 64 -1.86 -12.67 18.31
C ASN A 64 -0.61 -12.81 19.20
N VAL A 65 0.57 -12.65 18.63
CA VAL A 65 1.85 -12.78 19.34
C VAL A 65 2.30 -11.44 19.92
N ASP A 66 2.16 -10.37 19.15
CA ASP A 66 2.64 -9.03 19.51
C ASP A 66 1.50 -8.18 20.09
N ARG A 67 1.04 -8.53 21.29
CA ARG A 67 -0.08 -7.84 21.95
C ARG A 67 0.22 -6.38 22.26
N ASN A 68 1.48 -6.04 22.49
CA ASN A 68 1.90 -4.69 22.81
C ASN A 68 2.18 -3.84 21.55
N LYS A 69 2.05 -4.43 20.38
CA LYS A 69 2.29 -3.76 19.09
C LYS A 69 3.69 -3.16 18.95
N ASP A 70 4.69 -3.84 19.47
CA ASP A 70 6.08 -3.39 19.37
C ASP A 70 6.58 -3.39 17.91
N PHE A 71 6.13 -4.35 17.12
CA PHE A 71 6.52 -4.52 15.72
C PHE A 71 5.33 -4.50 14.75
N TYR A 72 4.12 -4.40 15.26
CA TYR A 72 2.89 -4.49 14.50
C TYR A 72 2.11 -3.18 14.60
N LEU A 73 1.94 -2.51 13.47
CA LEU A 73 1.33 -1.18 13.41
C LEU A 73 -0.19 -1.20 13.27
N GLY A 74 -0.80 -2.37 13.40
CA GLY A 74 -2.23 -2.56 13.25
C GLY A 74 -2.55 -3.43 12.04
N GLN A 75 -3.77 -3.94 12.00
CA GLN A 75 -4.22 -4.79 10.91
C GLN A 75 -4.34 -3.99 9.62
N PRO A 76 -3.68 -4.41 8.53
CA PRO A 76 -3.90 -3.77 7.23
C PRO A 76 -5.33 -3.99 6.73
N SER A 77 -5.75 -3.19 5.78
CA SER A 77 -7.01 -3.39 5.09
C SER A 77 -6.77 -3.65 3.62
N LEU A 78 -7.67 -4.39 2.99
CA LEU A 78 -7.62 -4.70 1.57
C LEU A 78 -8.74 -3.96 0.85
N CYS A 79 -8.44 -3.50 -0.37
CA CYS A 79 -9.46 -2.95 -1.26
C CYS A 79 -9.08 -3.25 -2.71
N LYS A 80 -10.06 -3.14 -3.60
CA LYS A 80 -9.80 -3.21 -5.03
C LYS A 80 -9.02 -1.98 -5.49
N VAL A 81 -8.10 -2.19 -6.42
CA VAL A 81 -7.33 -1.10 -7.03
C VAL A 81 -8.25 -0.22 -7.84
N GLY A 82 -8.25 1.08 -7.59
CA GLY A 82 -8.99 2.03 -8.40
C GLY A 82 -8.32 2.27 -9.75
N ASN A 83 -9.13 2.65 -10.74
CA ASN A 83 -8.65 2.96 -12.08
C ASN A 83 -8.50 4.46 -12.35
N GLN A 84 -8.42 5.26 -11.30
CA GLN A 84 -8.21 6.70 -11.41
C GLN A 84 -6.91 6.99 -12.17
N LYS A 85 -6.88 8.12 -12.87
CA LYS A 85 -5.71 8.50 -13.68
C LYS A 85 -4.43 8.56 -12.86
N SER A 86 -4.52 9.04 -11.62
CA SER A 86 -3.35 9.10 -10.73
C SER A 86 -2.80 7.71 -10.41
N ASN A 87 -3.69 6.73 -10.17
CA ASN A 87 -3.28 5.36 -9.95
C ASN A 87 -2.57 4.78 -11.18
N VAL A 88 -3.19 4.93 -12.34
CA VAL A 88 -2.65 4.39 -13.58
C VAL A 88 -1.25 4.95 -13.87
N ARG A 89 -1.07 6.25 -13.68
CA ARG A 89 0.24 6.89 -13.87
C ARG A 89 1.29 6.34 -12.91
N SER A 90 0.93 6.18 -11.65
CA SER A 90 1.86 5.72 -10.62
C SER A 90 2.23 4.26 -10.79
N ILE A 91 1.27 3.42 -11.20
CA ILE A 91 1.49 1.99 -11.43
C ILE A 91 2.50 1.77 -12.56
N ARG A 92 2.60 2.67 -13.53
CA ARG A 92 3.57 2.54 -14.62
C ARG A 92 5.02 2.44 -14.14
N SER A 93 5.33 3.01 -12.98
CA SER A 93 6.67 2.95 -12.41
C SER A 93 6.93 1.67 -11.62
N CYS A 94 5.92 0.83 -11.44
CA CYS A 94 6.04 -0.44 -10.77
C CYS A 94 6.64 -1.48 -11.71
N ASN A 95 7.55 -2.31 -11.22
CA ASN A 95 8.17 -3.37 -12.02
C ASN A 95 7.17 -4.43 -12.52
N MET A 96 5.98 -4.49 -11.91
CA MET A 96 4.91 -5.42 -12.28
C MET A 96 3.82 -4.77 -13.14
N SER A 97 4.04 -3.56 -13.64
CA SER A 97 3.00 -2.79 -14.33
C SER A 97 2.34 -3.53 -15.49
N GLY A 98 3.12 -4.23 -16.30
CA GLY A 98 2.58 -5.00 -17.42
C GLY A 98 1.57 -6.05 -16.98
N ALA A 99 1.93 -6.86 -16.00
CA ALA A 99 1.04 -7.89 -15.47
C ALA A 99 -0.20 -7.28 -14.81
N VAL A 100 -0.03 -6.18 -14.09
CA VAL A 100 -1.15 -5.48 -13.43
C VAL A 100 -2.16 -5.00 -14.47
N PHE A 101 -1.69 -4.33 -15.53
CA PHE A 101 -2.61 -3.80 -16.55
C PHE A 101 -3.28 -4.90 -17.38
N GLU A 102 -2.65 -6.05 -17.53
CA GLU A 102 -3.26 -7.20 -18.22
C GLU A 102 -4.35 -7.87 -17.38
N ASN A 103 -4.20 -7.85 -16.04
CA ASN A 103 -5.08 -8.58 -15.12
C ASN A 103 -5.48 -7.71 -13.94
N TYR A 104 -5.98 -6.52 -14.21
CA TYR A 104 -6.24 -5.50 -13.20
C TYR A 104 -7.11 -6.00 -12.04
N ASP A 105 -8.12 -6.82 -12.35
CA ASP A 105 -9.06 -7.35 -11.36
C ASP A 105 -8.44 -8.41 -10.44
N ASP A 106 -7.28 -8.96 -10.81
CA ASP A 106 -6.58 -9.94 -9.99
C ASP A 106 -5.65 -9.30 -8.96
N TYR A 107 -5.58 -7.97 -8.93
CA TYR A 107 -4.71 -7.23 -8.02
C TYR A 107 -5.53 -6.47 -7.00
N MET A 108 -4.94 -6.31 -5.82
CA MET A 108 -5.54 -5.56 -4.72
C MET A 108 -4.53 -4.61 -4.11
N LEU A 109 -5.05 -3.65 -3.38
CA LEU A 109 -4.24 -2.77 -2.53
C LEU A 109 -4.35 -3.24 -1.09
N MET A 110 -3.20 -3.38 -0.45
CA MET A 110 -3.12 -3.53 0.99
C MET A 110 -2.74 -2.16 1.55
N LEU A 111 -3.64 -1.57 2.32
CA LEU A 111 -3.41 -0.28 2.95
C LEU A 111 -2.88 -0.51 4.35
N MET A 112 -1.73 0.08 4.63
CA MET A 112 -1.03 -0.10 5.89
C MET A 112 -0.67 1.27 6.46
N LYS A 113 -0.59 1.34 7.79
CA LYS A 113 -0.13 2.55 8.43
C LYS A 113 1.34 2.81 8.06
N ASN A 114 1.66 4.06 7.75
CA ASN A 114 3.02 4.48 7.48
C ASN A 114 3.76 4.61 8.82
N GLY A 115 4.51 3.57 9.17
CA GLY A 115 5.23 3.50 10.45
C GLY A 115 6.64 4.08 10.41
N GLY A 116 7.05 4.66 9.28
CA GLY A 116 8.40 5.20 9.16
C GLY A 116 9.46 4.15 9.47
N ASP A 117 10.36 4.46 10.38
CA ASP A 117 11.46 3.57 10.74
C ASP A 117 11.00 2.24 11.31
N SER A 118 9.90 2.23 12.05
CA SER A 118 9.34 0.99 12.61
C SER A 118 8.92 0.02 11.52
N LEU A 119 8.28 0.53 10.47
CA LEU A 119 7.89 -0.29 9.33
C LEU A 119 9.10 -0.83 8.58
N LYS A 120 10.13 0.00 8.41
CA LYS A 120 11.39 -0.40 7.78
C LYS A 120 12.08 -1.53 8.56
N ILE A 121 12.17 -1.41 9.88
CA ILE A 121 12.77 -2.43 10.74
C ILE A 121 12.01 -3.74 10.61
N PHE A 122 10.69 -3.69 10.62
CA PHE A 122 9.85 -4.88 10.46
C PHE A 122 10.11 -5.56 9.12
N SER A 123 10.16 -4.78 8.04
CA SER A 123 10.43 -5.31 6.69
C SER A 123 11.81 -5.95 6.58
N GLU A 124 12.83 -5.34 7.16
CA GLU A 124 14.19 -5.88 7.18
C GLU A 124 14.26 -7.21 7.93
N LYS A 125 13.63 -7.30 9.09
CA LYS A 125 13.55 -8.55 9.86
C LYS A 125 12.83 -9.65 9.10
N LYS A 126 11.79 -9.31 8.35
CA LYS A 126 11.05 -10.28 7.55
C LYS A 126 11.86 -10.77 6.35
N ALA A 127 12.75 -9.95 5.82
CA ALA A 127 13.59 -10.30 4.68
C ALA A 127 14.76 -11.23 5.06
N THR A 128 15.14 -11.26 6.31
CA THR A 128 16.22 -12.10 6.82
C THR A 128 15.70 -13.44 7.33
#